data_b5a372ec99e151d9b6d5694ce7094b96
#
_entry.id   b5a372ec99e151d9b6d5694ce7094b96
#
_cell.length_a   1.000
_cell.length_b   1.000
_cell.length_c   1.000
_cell.angle_alpha   90.00
_cell.angle_beta   90.00
_cell.angle_gamma   90.00
#
_symmetry.space_group_name_H-M   'P 1'
#
loop_
_entity.id
_entity.type
_entity.pdbx_description
1 polymer ?
#
loop_
_entity_poly.entity_id
_entity_poly.type
_entity_poly.pdbx_seq_one_letter_code
_entity_poly.pdbx_strand_id
1 'polypeptide(L)'
;MIRKFFRKVKEGLGLRGYFDNELAVLIRKRQYEHPNKFVRYGKHCFSQTDEDGLTLEIIKRIGISHGIFAEFGVGDGTENNTLCLISLNWKGFWSDGEDIAFDVSKQTEFSFTNNGLLKKIFAL
;
A
#
# COMPACT_ATOMS: atom_id res chain seq x y z
N MET A 1 -8.26 -25.45 5.27
CA MET A 1 -9.65 -25.97 5.25
C MET A 1 -10.56 -25.20 6.21
N ILE A 2 -10.23 -25.03 7.48
CA ILE A 2 -11.02 -24.31 8.51
C ILE A 2 -11.36 -22.86 8.11
N ARG A 3 -10.40 -22.08 7.59
CA ARG A 3 -10.66 -20.69 7.15
C ARG A 3 -11.71 -20.56 6.04
N LYS A 4 -11.73 -21.50 5.07
CA LYS A 4 -12.76 -21.51 4.02
C LYS A 4 -14.14 -21.87 4.55
N PHE A 5 -14.21 -22.77 5.55
CA PHE A 5 -15.46 -23.14 6.20
C PHE A 5 -16.05 -21.95 6.96
N PHE A 6 -15.28 -21.29 7.82
CA PHE A 6 -15.74 -20.11 8.55
C PHE A 6 -16.13 -18.95 7.63
N ARG A 7 -15.45 -18.76 6.47
CA ARG A 7 -15.87 -17.77 5.48
C ARG A 7 -17.24 -18.07 4.90
N LYS A 8 -17.51 -19.32 4.50
CA LYS A 8 -18.82 -19.73 3.98
C LYS A 8 -19.93 -19.58 5.03
N VAL A 9 -19.66 -19.92 6.28
CA VAL A 9 -20.63 -19.76 7.38
C VAL A 9 -20.94 -18.28 7.61
N LYS A 10 -19.92 -17.40 7.62
CA LYS A 10 -20.09 -15.95 7.75
C LYS A 10 -20.91 -15.33 6.62
N GLU A 11 -20.62 -15.73 5.38
CA GLU A 11 -21.34 -15.25 4.19
C GLU A 11 -22.82 -15.71 4.20
N GLY A 12 -23.08 -16.95 4.62
CA GLY A 12 -24.42 -17.51 4.66
C GLY A 12 -25.32 -16.95 5.77
N LEU A 13 -24.74 -16.40 6.84
CA LEU A 13 -25.48 -15.86 7.98
C LEU A 13 -25.58 -14.32 7.99
N GLY A 14 -25.06 -13.64 6.98
CA GLY A 14 -25.00 -12.16 6.94
C GLY A 14 -24.11 -11.52 8.03
N LEU A 15 -23.31 -12.35 8.75
CA LEU A 15 -22.48 -11.91 9.88
C LEU A 15 -21.11 -11.36 9.47
N ARG A 16 -20.80 -11.35 8.17
CA ARG A 16 -19.48 -10.93 7.68
C ARG A 16 -19.10 -9.53 8.16
N GLY A 17 -19.98 -8.56 7.98
CA GLY A 17 -19.71 -7.18 8.40
C GLY A 17 -19.53 -7.02 9.90
N TYR A 18 -20.25 -7.80 10.70
CA TYR A 18 -20.13 -7.79 12.16
C TYR A 18 -18.73 -8.27 12.61
N PHE A 19 -18.29 -9.42 12.12
CA PHE A 19 -16.97 -9.97 12.48
C PHE A 19 -15.81 -9.11 11.94
N ASP A 20 -15.98 -8.52 10.76
CA ASP A 20 -14.95 -7.63 10.19
C ASP A 20 -14.82 -6.36 11.05
N ASN A 21 -15.90 -5.82 11.56
CA ASN A 21 -15.88 -4.68 12.47
C ASN A 21 -15.25 -5.01 13.82
N GLU A 22 -15.59 -6.17 14.42
CA GLU A 22 -14.96 -6.60 15.69
C GLU A 22 -13.46 -6.82 15.52
N LEU A 23 -13.05 -7.48 14.45
CA LEU A 23 -11.64 -7.69 14.14
C LEU A 23 -10.90 -6.36 13.96
N ALA A 24 -11.49 -5.41 13.25
CA ALA A 24 -10.92 -4.07 13.07
C ALA A 24 -10.76 -3.33 14.41
N VAL A 25 -11.72 -3.45 15.32
CA VAL A 25 -11.64 -2.86 16.67
C VAL A 25 -10.52 -3.51 17.48
N LEU A 26 -10.38 -4.84 17.42
CA LEU A 26 -9.30 -5.57 18.11
C LEU A 26 -7.92 -5.20 17.59
N ILE A 27 -7.76 -5.12 16.27
CA ILE A 27 -6.49 -4.71 15.63
C ILE A 27 -6.13 -3.30 16.08
N ARG A 28 -7.08 -2.37 16.01
CA ARG A 28 -6.89 -0.98 16.44
C ARG A 28 -6.52 -0.88 17.91
N LYS A 29 -7.18 -1.63 18.78
CA LYS A 29 -6.84 -1.69 20.21
C LYS A 29 -5.39 -2.16 20.40
N ARG A 30 -4.97 -3.24 19.75
CA ARG A 30 -3.59 -3.76 19.82
C ARG A 30 -2.56 -2.76 19.29
N GLN A 31 -2.87 -2.04 18.21
CA GLN A 31 -2.01 -0.96 17.70
C GLN A 31 -1.83 0.14 18.74
N TYR A 32 -2.89 0.56 19.43
CA TYR A 32 -2.83 1.59 20.47
C TYR A 32 -2.09 1.15 21.72
N GLU A 33 -2.21 -0.11 22.13
CA GLU A 33 -1.57 -0.68 23.31
C GLU A 33 -0.10 -1.07 23.04
N HIS A 34 0.34 -1.10 21.79
CA HIS A 34 1.69 -1.51 21.41
C HIS A 34 2.74 -0.58 22.05
N PRO A 35 3.86 -1.15 22.57
CA PRO A 35 4.95 -0.35 23.18
C PRO A 35 5.52 0.69 22.22
N ASN A 36 5.72 0.35 20.96
CA ASN A 36 6.06 1.31 19.91
C ASN A 36 4.81 2.08 19.49
N LYS A 37 4.71 3.34 19.96
CA LYS A 37 3.56 4.21 19.69
C LYS A 37 3.39 4.57 18.21
N PHE A 38 4.40 4.32 17.37
CA PHE A 38 4.31 4.57 15.93
C PHE A 38 3.38 3.57 15.22
N VAL A 39 3.28 2.35 15.72
CA VAL A 39 2.42 1.28 15.19
C VAL A 39 0.94 1.69 15.06
N ARG A 40 0.46 2.62 15.90
CA ARG A 40 -0.92 3.12 15.85
C ARG A 40 -1.30 3.80 14.52
N TYR A 41 -0.31 4.23 13.76
CA TYR A 41 -0.50 4.89 12.46
C TYR A 41 -0.52 3.94 11.28
N GLY A 42 -0.21 2.65 11.51
CA GLY A 42 -0.26 1.63 10.49
C GLY A 42 -1.64 1.56 9.83
N LYS A 43 -1.67 1.62 8.51
CA LYS A 43 -2.85 1.46 7.65
C LYS A 43 -2.42 0.91 6.31
N HIS A 44 -3.23 0.04 5.78
CA HIS A 44 -3.03 -0.60 4.49
C HIS A 44 -3.96 0.03 3.44
N CYS A 45 -3.39 0.43 2.31
CA CYS A 45 -4.11 0.82 1.09
C CYS A 45 -3.53 0.10 -0.13
N PHE A 46 -2.24 0.21 -0.35
CA PHE A 46 -1.52 -0.30 -1.51
C PHE A 46 -0.32 -1.19 -1.15
N SER A 47 0.35 -0.92 -0.03
CA SER A 47 1.49 -1.72 0.45
C SER A 47 1.05 -3.12 0.89
N GLN A 48 2.00 -4.04 1.05
CA GLN A 48 1.70 -5.42 1.46
C GLN A 48 1.06 -5.52 2.84
N THR A 49 1.41 -4.62 3.73
CA THR A 49 0.86 -4.60 5.10
C THR A 49 0.34 -3.20 5.46
N ASP A 50 0.84 -2.58 6.48
CA ASP A 50 0.32 -1.32 7.01
C ASP A 50 1.29 -0.12 6.85
N GLU A 51 2.26 -0.25 5.94
CA GLU A 51 3.31 0.73 5.70
C GLU A 51 2.79 2.05 5.13
N ASP A 52 1.69 2.04 4.39
CA ASP A 52 1.11 3.27 3.81
C ASP A 52 0.83 4.31 4.91
N GLY A 53 0.16 3.89 5.97
CA GLY A 53 -0.15 4.77 7.09
C GLY A 53 1.09 5.28 7.83
N LEU A 54 2.11 4.42 7.97
CA LEU A 54 3.39 4.79 8.58
C LEU A 54 4.14 5.79 7.72
N THR A 55 4.21 5.58 6.42
CA THR A 55 4.83 6.49 5.44
C THR A 55 4.19 7.87 5.50
N LEU A 56 2.87 7.94 5.46
CA LEU A 56 2.14 9.20 5.51
C LEU A 56 2.33 9.93 6.85
N GLU A 57 2.40 9.21 7.97
CA GLU A 57 2.67 9.82 9.27
C GLU A 57 4.09 10.37 9.38
N ILE A 58 5.10 9.68 8.81
CA ILE A 58 6.48 10.18 8.73
C ILE A 58 6.50 11.49 7.95
N ILE A 59 5.96 11.49 6.73
CA ILE A 59 5.91 12.66 5.85
C ILE A 59 5.27 13.85 6.54
N LYS A 60 4.14 13.62 7.22
CA LYS A 60 3.43 14.63 7.99
C LYS A 60 4.30 15.22 9.10
N ARG A 61 5.03 14.38 9.86
CA ARG A 61 5.88 14.85 10.97
C ARG A 61 7.07 15.66 10.52
N ILE A 62 7.67 15.29 9.39
CA ILE A 62 8.80 16.05 8.82
C ILE A 62 8.33 17.30 8.05
N GLY A 63 7.02 17.50 7.90
CA GLY A 63 6.43 18.70 7.30
C GLY A 63 6.61 18.81 5.78
N ILE A 64 6.77 17.67 5.07
CA ILE A 64 6.92 17.65 3.62
C ILE A 64 5.54 17.43 2.98
N SER A 65 5.09 18.38 2.16
CA SER A 65 3.84 18.28 1.42
C SER A 65 4.02 17.80 -0.03
N HIS A 66 5.21 17.98 -0.59
CA HIS A 66 5.57 17.59 -1.95
C HIS A 66 7.00 17.05 -1.94
N GLY A 67 7.26 16.04 -2.75
CA GLY A 67 8.59 15.45 -2.80
C GLY A 67 8.80 14.58 -4.01
N ILE A 68 10.00 14.03 -4.08
CA ILE A 68 10.39 13.03 -5.06
C ILE A 68 10.70 11.75 -4.30
N PHE A 69 10.13 10.64 -4.76
CA PHE A 69 10.42 9.32 -4.21
C PHE A 69 11.21 8.46 -5.19
N ALA A 70 11.89 7.46 -4.66
CA ALA A 70 12.48 6.37 -5.43
C ALA A 70 12.20 5.06 -4.70
N GLU A 71 11.76 4.05 -5.43
CA GLU A 71 11.56 2.72 -4.88
C GLU A 71 12.19 1.68 -5.80
N PHE A 72 12.89 0.72 -5.19
CA PHE A 72 13.55 -0.39 -5.85
C PHE A 72 12.92 -1.70 -5.36
N GLY A 73 12.76 -2.67 -6.27
CA GLY A 73 12.12 -3.93 -5.92
C GLY A 73 10.61 -3.81 -5.81
N VAL A 74 9.99 -3.10 -6.74
CA VAL A 74 8.53 -2.88 -6.75
C VAL A 74 7.75 -4.06 -7.31
N GLY A 75 8.43 -5.11 -7.81
CA GLY A 75 7.79 -6.25 -8.44
C GLY A 75 6.91 -5.82 -9.61
N ASP A 76 5.69 -6.34 -9.63
CA ASP A 76 4.69 -6.00 -10.64
C ASP A 76 3.98 -4.64 -10.39
N GLY A 77 4.35 -3.92 -9.37
CA GLY A 77 3.83 -2.58 -9.03
C GLY A 77 2.49 -2.56 -8.28
N THR A 78 1.91 -3.71 -7.95
CA THR A 78 0.59 -3.77 -7.31
C THR A 78 0.63 -3.63 -5.78
N GLU A 79 1.78 -3.94 -5.17
CA GLU A 79 1.96 -3.95 -3.72
C GLU A 79 3.27 -3.27 -3.32
N ASN A 80 3.31 -1.95 -3.30
CA ASN A 80 4.52 -1.20 -2.96
C ASN A 80 4.24 0.01 -2.05
N ASN A 81 5.32 0.53 -1.45
CA ASN A 81 5.22 1.56 -0.41
C ASN A 81 5.00 2.97 -0.95
N THR A 82 5.29 3.22 -2.22
CA THR A 82 5.18 4.57 -2.79
C THR A 82 3.96 4.78 -3.66
N LEU A 83 3.13 3.76 -3.86
CA LEU A 83 1.89 3.91 -4.62
C LEU A 83 0.93 4.89 -3.92
N CYS A 84 0.92 4.92 -2.59
CA CYS A 84 0.17 5.91 -1.82
C CYS A 84 0.67 7.35 -2.07
N LEU A 85 1.96 7.55 -2.36
CA LEU A 85 2.54 8.85 -2.67
C LEU A 85 2.14 9.32 -4.08
N ILE A 86 2.10 8.40 -5.04
CA ILE A 86 1.60 8.68 -6.39
C ILE A 86 0.15 9.18 -6.33
N SER A 87 -0.69 8.54 -5.52
CA SER A 87 -2.09 8.97 -5.34
C SER A 87 -2.23 10.38 -4.73
N LEU A 88 -1.15 10.89 -4.12
CA LEU A 88 -1.04 12.24 -3.58
C LEU A 88 -0.27 13.21 -4.51
N ASN A 89 -0.11 12.86 -5.78
CA ASN A 89 0.60 13.64 -6.79
C ASN A 89 2.10 13.87 -6.49
N TRP A 90 2.72 12.96 -5.75
CA TRP A 90 4.17 12.97 -5.61
C TRP A 90 4.81 12.45 -6.90
N LYS A 91 6.00 12.94 -7.21
CA LYS A 91 6.80 12.51 -8.36
C LYS A 91 7.86 11.52 -7.94
N GLY A 92 8.25 10.62 -8.83
CA GLY A 92 9.28 9.66 -8.50
C GLY A 92 9.55 8.65 -9.58
N PHE A 93 10.32 7.64 -9.23
CA PHE A 93 10.55 6.51 -10.12
C PHE A 93 10.55 5.19 -9.36
N TRP A 94 10.17 4.16 -10.07
CA TRP A 94 10.29 2.77 -9.67
C TRP A 94 11.35 2.06 -10.50
N SER A 95 12.04 1.10 -9.92
CA SER A 95 13.03 0.28 -10.58
C SER A 95 12.86 -1.18 -10.17
N ASP A 96 12.62 -2.03 -11.15
CA ASP A 96 12.54 -3.49 -10.99
C ASP A 96 12.95 -4.21 -12.27
N GLY A 97 13.19 -5.52 -12.19
CA GLY A 97 13.40 -6.42 -13.33
C GLY A 97 12.10 -7.04 -13.86
N GLU A 98 10.99 -6.93 -13.14
CA GLU A 98 9.70 -7.50 -13.52
C GLU A 98 8.85 -6.55 -14.38
N ASP A 99 7.86 -7.12 -15.08
CA ASP A 99 6.85 -6.35 -15.80
C ASP A 99 5.76 -5.87 -14.83
N ILE A 100 5.31 -4.63 -15.07
CA ILE A 100 4.20 -4.08 -14.28
C ILE A 100 2.89 -4.73 -14.68
N ALA A 101 2.07 -5.10 -13.67
CA ALA A 101 0.82 -5.82 -13.87
C ALA A 101 -0.32 -5.00 -14.49
N PHE A 102 -0.19 -3.67 -14.54
CA PHE A 102 -1.24 -2.79 -15.04
C PHE A 102 -0.81 -1.98 -16.27
N ASP A 103 -1.79 -1.65 -17.11
CA ASP A 103 -1.57 -0.85 -18.31
C ASP A 103 -1.41 0.63 -17.96
N VAL A 104 -0.15 1.07 -17.93
CA VAL A 104 0.22 2.45 -17.64
C VAL A 104 0.11 3.38 -18.86
N SER A 105 -0.04 2.82 -20.06
CA SER A 105 -0.18 3.62 -21.30
C SER A 105 -1.43 4.50 -21.27
N LYS A 106 -2.41 4.15 -20.45
CA LYS A 106 -3.66 4.90 -20.25
C LYS A 106 -3.56 5.96 -19.16
N GLN A 107 -2.45 6.02 -18.43
CA GLN A 107 -2.24 7.01 -17.38
C GLN A 107 -1.29 8.08 -17.90
N THR A 108 -1.80 9.29 -18.07
CA THR A 108 -1.04 10.44 -18.59
C THR A 108 0.08 10.92 -17.66
N GLU A 109 0.13 10.39 -16.45
CA GLU A 109 1.06 10.79 -15.40
C GLU A 109 2.31 9.90 -15.27
N PHE A 110 2.38 8.82 -16.07
CA PHE A 110 3.50 7.87 -16.02
C PHE A 110 4.25 7.83 -17.34
N SER A 111 5.55 7.92 -17.31
CA SER A 111 6.41 7.59 -18.44
C SER A 111 7.30 6.40 -18.13
N PHE A 112 7.51 5.53 -19.12
CA PHE A 112 8.37 4.37 -19.02
C PHE A 112 9.62 4.54 -19.86
N THR A 113 10.77 4.18 -19.30
CA THR A 113 11.95 3.89 -20.10
C THR A 113 12.35 2.43 -19.90
N ASN A 114 12.38 1.68 -20.98
CA ASN A 114 12.85 0.29 -20.98
C ASN A 114 14.33 0.28 -21.41
N ASN A 115 15.24 0.14 -20.45
CA ASN A 115 16.67 0.04 -20.71
C ASN A 115 17.19 -1.39 -20.47
N GLY A 116 16.53 -2.39 -20.99
CA GLY A 116 17.00 -3.77 -21.11
C GLY A 116 17.07 -4.62 -19.85
N LEU A 117 17.51 -4.11 -18.73
CA LEU A 117 17.66 -4.85 -17.46
C LEU A 117 16.92 -4.19 -16.28
N LEU A 118 16.51 -2.95 -16.41
CA LEU A 118 15.79 -2.21 -15.38
C LEU A 118 14.64 -1.47 -16.04
N LYS A 119 13.41 -1.83 -15.70
CA LYS A 119 12.22 -1.06 -16.08
C LYS A 119 12.07 0.09 -15.10
N LYS A 120 11.97 1.29 -15.63
CA LYS A 120 11.82 2.51 -14.84
C LYS A 120 10.48 3.14 -15.12
N ILE A 121 9.76 3.46 -14.08
CA ILE A 121 8.54 4.23 -14.13
C ILE A 121 8.82 5.60 -13.57
N PHE A 122 8.49 6.61 -14.32
CA PHE A 122 8.52 7.99 -13.85
C PHE A 122 7.09 8.48 -13.69
N ALA A 123 6.71 8.90 -12.49
CA ALA A 123 5.55 9.76 -12.31
C ALA A 123 5.97 11.19 -12.68
N LEU A 124 5.30 11.78 -13.66
CA LEU A 124 5.57 13.13 -14.15
C LEU A 124 4.92 14.21 -13.27
#